data_f9f024f6e51f3be14ee66e2387540754
#
_entry.id   f9f024f6e51f3be14ee66e2387540754
#
_cell.length_a   1.000
_cell.length_b   1.000
_cell.length_c   1.000
_cell.angle_alpha   90.00
_cell.angle_beta   90.00
_cell.angle_gamma   90.00
#
_symmetry.space_group_name_H-M   'P 1'
#
loop_
_entity.id
_entity.type
_entity.pdbx_description
1 polymer ?
#
loop_
_entity_poly.entity_id
_entity_poly.type
_entity_poly.pdbx_seq_one_letter_code
_entity_poly.pdbx_strand_id
1 'polypeptide(L)'
;MAETAEDIRRRRNRTVVSIAALTLLVGALAAAPWLLSDYGLSFMINMVCYVVLTVAWALFSGTTRLVSLATSAFFGVGMYTVAMLIKVMPLYATFAVALAVGAALALVVGVLTLRISGMFFVIFGFGLSEMIRELTVWWEINQTHTMGRYVYVTFDAAMIYEHLLALAVIVFFIGWLLRRSRFGLGLLLIGEDEAVAQQVGINVPFAKVTIFIVSAVFITLSGALMAPRFGFINPNFAFNPLVSFVVVIMAFLGGLQRLWGPLLGVIPLTILSEVLQTEFPFWFSIFLGAVFMVIVYFLPRGVTGLLEDGWTALSRPLELPRGLTGPLREVWARLSRPIMLPRGIAGVIEDRWAKILPRPSEKR
;
A
#
# COMPACT_ATOMS: atom_id res chain seq x y z
N MET A 1 -8.32 13.63 36.05
CA MET A 1 -7.28 14.65 35.89
C MET A 1 -7.66 15.48 34.68
N ALA A 2 -7.95 16.76 34.85
CA ALA A 2 -8.33 17.66 33.77
C ALA A 2 -7.12 17.91 32.87
N GLU A 3 -7.30 17.73 31.56
CA GLU A 3 -6.31 18.03 30.53
C GLU A 3 -6.10 19.57 30.54
N THR A 4 -4.88 20.03 30.76
CA THR A 4 -4.59 21.46 30.85
C THR A 4 -4.82 22.12 29.48
N ALA A 5 -5.30 23.38 29.47
CA ALA A 5 -5.56 24.15 28.23
C ALA A 5 -4.29 24.22 27.34
N GLU A 6 -3.11 24.09 27.95
CA GLU A 6 -1.81 24.04 27.26
C GLU A 6 -1.58 22.75 26.50
N ASP A 7 -2.03 21.60 27.02
CA ASP A 7 -1.94 20.29 26.33
C ASP A 7 -2.89 20.24 25.12
N ILE A 8 -4.08 20.79 25.24
CA ILE A 8 -5.05 20.93 24.13
C ILE A 8 -4.46 21.82 23.03
N ARG A 9 -3.83 22.95 23.41
CA ARG A 9 -3.19 23.87 22.45
C ARG A 9 -2.00 23.23 21.76
N ARG A 10 -1.15 22.50 22.49
CA ARG A 10 -0.02 21.76 21.92
C ARG A 10 -0.47 20.65 20.96
N ARG A 11 -1.53 19.92 21.29
CA ARG A 11 -2.13 18.91 20.39
C ARG A 11 -2.70 19.54 19.12
N ARG A 12 -3.43 20.65 19.25
CA ARG A 12 -3.98 21.37 18.10
C ARG A 12 -2.87 21.88 17.18
N ASN A 13 -1.82 22.49 17.75
CA ASN A 13 -0.69 22.97 16.96
C ASN A 13 0.04 21.84 16.24
N ARG A 14 0.26 20.70 16.88
CA ARG A 14 0.86 19.52 16.23
C ARG A 14 0.00 18.98 15.08
N THR A 15 -1.32 18.93 15.25
CA THR A 15 -2.23 18.51 14.19
C THR A 15 -2.20 19.48 13.00
N VAL A 16 -2.21 20.79 13.27
CA VAL A 16 -2.12 21.82 12.23
C VAL A 16 -0.79 21.75 11.49
N VAL A 17 0.32 21.61 12.19
CA VAL A 17 1.66 21.45 11.58
C VAL A 17 1.73 20.18 10.72
N SER A 18 1.16 19.07 11.19
CA SER A 18 1.15 17.82 10.41
C SER A 18 0.30 17.94 9.14
N ILE A 19 -0.85 18.61 9.20
CA ILE A 19 -1.70 18.83 8.02
C ILE A 19 -1.00 19.78 7.07
N ALA A 20 -0.38 20.87 7.56
CA ALA A 20 0.35 21.81 6.75
C ALA A 20 1.57 21.16 6.05
N ALA A 21 2.30 20.30 6.76
CA ALA A 21 3.41 19.54 6.17
C ALA A 21 2.94 18.56 5.09
N LEU A 22 1.80 17.88 5.30
CA LEU A 22 1.23 16.96 4.32
C LEU A 22 0.73 17.72 3.08
N THR A 23 0.02 18.85 3.25
CA THR A 23 -0.42 19.70 2.13
C THR A 23 0.75 20.26 1.34
N LEU A 24 1.82 20.67 2.02
CA LEU A 24 3.03 21.18 1.39
C LEU A 24 3.75 20.07 0.61
N LEU A 25 3.83 18.86 1.15
CA LEU A 25 4.39 17.69 0.47
C LEU A 25 3.58 17.35 -0.80
N VAL A 26 2.25 17.25 -0.68
CA VAL A 26 1.39 16.97 -1.84
C VAL A 26 1.47 18.09 -2.88
N GLY A 27 1.54 19.36 -2.45
CA GLY A 27 1.73 20.50 -3.34
C GLY A 27 3.08 20.48 -4.07
N ALA A 28 4.15 20.10 -3.37
CA ALA A 28 5.46 19.93 -3.98
C ALA A 28 5.50 18.77 -5.00
N LEU A 29 4.83 17.66 -4.68
CA LEU A 29 4.66 16.56 -5.61
C LEU A 29 3.79 16.96 -6.82
N ALA A 30 2.73 17.74 -6.62
CA ALA A 30 1.90 18.24 -7.72
C ALA A 30 2.66 19.19 -8.65
N ALA A 31 3.71 19.87 -8.18
CA ALA A 31 4.56 20.72 -8.99
C ALA A 31 5.60 19.94 -9.82
N ALA A 32 5.74 18.64 -9.60
CA ALA A 32 6.74 17.80 -10.29
C ALA A 32 6.69 17.88 -11.83
N PRO A 33 5.53 17.93 -12.52
CA PRO A 33 5.47 18.03 -13.98
C PRO A 33 6.14 19.28 -14.54
N TRP A 34 6.18 20.38 -13.78
CA TRP A 34 6.81 21.63 -14.22
C TRP A 34 8.30 21.73 -13.88
N LEU A 35 8.80 20.89 -12.99
CA LEU A 35 10.18 20.94 -12.49
C LEU A 35 11.07 19.84 -13.07
N LEU A 36 10.48 18.72 -13.50
CA LEU A 36 11.21 17.53 -13.93
C LEU A 36 11.32 17.45 -15.45
N SER A 37 12.39 16.80 -15.92
CA SER A 37 12.53 16.39 -17.32
C SER A 37 11.52 15.27 -17.64
N ASP A 38 11.28 15.01 -18.94
CA ASP A 38 10.38 13.93 -19.41
C ASP A 38 10.74 12.55 -18.84
N TYR A 39 12.03 12.25 -18.70
CA TYR A 39 12.51 11.05 -18.04
C TYR A 39 12.15 11.03 -16.54
N GLY A 40 12.42 12.13 -15.85
CA GLY A 40 12.08 12.27 -14.43
C GLY A 40 10.57 12.15 -14.17
N LEU A 41 9.76 12.75 -15.04
CA LEU A 41 8.30 12.63 -14.96
C LEU A 41 7.84 11.19 -15.22
N SER A 42 8.41 10.51 -16.20
CA SER A 42 8.14 9.09 -16.49
C SER A 42 8.48 8.19 -15.31
N PHE A 43 9.62 8.44 -14.64
CA PHE A 43 9.99 7.72 -13.43
C PHE A 43 9.00 7.98 -12.27
N MET A 44 8.59 9.24 -12.07
CA MET A 44 7.61 9.62 -11.05
C MET A 44 6.24 9.00 -11.29
N ILE A 45 5.77 8.89 -12.55
CA ILE A 45 4.53 8.19 -12.90
C ILE A 45 4.60 6.74 -12.44
N ASN A 46 5.68 6.02 -12.74
CA ASN A 46 5.87 4.64 -12.31
C ASN A 46 5.88 4.53 -10.79
N MET A 47 6.64 5.41 -10.11
CA MET A 47 6.73 5.41 -8.65
C MET A 47 5.37 5.66 -8.00
N VAL A 48 4.60 6.66 -8.43
CA VAL A 48 3.27 6.96 -7.88
C VAL A 48 2.27 5.83 -8.18
N CYS A 49 2.36 5.21 -9.37
CA CYS A 49 1.57 4.03 -9.70
C CYS A 49 1.84 2.88 -8.70
N TYR A 50 3.11 2.55 -8.46
CA TYR A 50 3.45 1.53 -7.46
C TYR A 50 3.07 1.92 -6.03
N VAL A 51 3.08 3.21 -5.68
CA VAL A 51 2.53 3.68 -4.39
C VAL A 51 1.05 3.34 -4.28
N VAL A 52 0.24 3.66 -5.31
CA VAL A 52 -1.20 3.33 -5.31
C VAL A 52 -1.40 1.83 -5.19
N LEU A 53 -0.73 1.04 -6.03
CA LEU A 53 -0.84 -0.42 -6.05
C LEU A 53 -0.49 -1.03 -4.70
N THR A 54 0.64 -0.62 -4.12
CA THR A 54 1.16 -1.20 -2.89
C THR A 54 0.33 -0.79 -1.67
N VAL A 55 -0.13 0.47 -1.60
CA VAL A 55 -1.02 0.92 -0.52
C VAL A 55 -2.39 0.27 -0.65
N ALA A 56 -2.98 0.21 -1.86
CA ALA A 56 -4.24 -0.48 -2.09
C ALA A 56 -4.16 -1.96 -1.73
N TRP A 57 -3.07 -2.64 -2.10
CA TRP A 57 -2.79 -4.02 -1.70
C TRP A 57 -2.68 -4.16 -0.17
N ALA A 58 -1.99 -3.23 0.49
CA ALA A 58 -1.82 -3.24 1.94
C ALA A 58 -3.13 -2.97 2.70
N LEU A 59 -4.11 -2.29 2.11
CA LEU A 59 -5.44 -2.13 2.71
C LEU A 59 -6.12 -3.49 2.93
N PHE A 60 -6.02 -4.40 1.98
CA PHE A 60 -6.55 -5.75 2.09
C PHE A 60 -5.61 -6.67 2.85
N SER A 61 -4.41 -6.90 2.32
CA SER A 61 -3.48 -7.91 2.83
C SER A 61 -2.89 -7.54 4.20
N GLY A 62 -2.68 -6.25 4.46
CA GLY A 62 -2.17 -5.76 5.74
C GLY A 62 -3.18 -5.84 6.89
N THR A 63 -4.48 -5.82 6.60
CA THR A 63 -5.53 -5.93 7.62
C THR A 63 -6.01 -7.36 7.83
N THR A 64 -6.12 -8.13 6.75
CA THR A 64 -6.64 -9.52 6.80
C THR A 64 -5.55 -10.57 6.95
N ARG A 65 -4.27 -10.19 6.79
CA ARG A 65 -3.10 -11.10 6.72
C ARG A 65 -3.18 -12.16 5.61
N LEU A 66 -4.07 -11.96 4.65
CA LEU A 66 -4.16 -12.80 3.44
C LEU A 66 -3.32 -12.17 2.33
N VAL A 67 -2.30 -12.86 1.87
CA VAL A 67 -1.46 -12.39 0.74
C VAL A 67 -2.20 -12.62 -0.57
N SER A 68 -2.48 -11.54 -1.32
CA SER A 68 -3.13 -11.62 -2.63
C SER A 68 -2.13 -11.45 -3.76
N LEU A 69 -2.09 -12.38 -4.70
CA LEU A 69 -1.33 -12.26 -5.97
C LEU A 69 -2.24 -11.89 -7.15
N ALA A 70 -3.49 -11.49 -6.90
CA ALA A 70 -4.43 -11.09 -7.94
C ALA A 70 -4.24 -9.63 -8.41
N THR A 71 -3.21 -8.92 -7.96
CA THR A 71 -2.96 -7.52 -8.32
C THR A 71 -2.83 -7.33 -9.82
N SER A 72 -2.09 -8.19 -10.51
CA SER A 72 -1.93 -8.13 -11.97
C SER A 72 -3.24 -8.39 -12.71
N ALA A 73 -4.15 -9.22 -12.18
CA ALA A 73 -5.47 -9.43 -12.75
C ALA A 73 -6.28 -8.12 -12.77
N PHE A 74 -6.40 -7.45 -11.63
CA PHE A 74 -7.17 -6.21 -11.52
C PHE A 74 -6.52 -5.05 -12.27
N PHE A 75 -5.21 -4.93 -12.20
CA PHE A 75 -4.45 -3.94 -12.97
C PHE A 75 -4.64 -4.14 -14.48
N GLY A 76 -4.49 -5.38 -14.95
CA GLY A 76 -4.70 -5.74 -16.35
C GLY A 76 -6.13 -5.52 -16.83
N VAL A 77 -7.14 -5.86 -16.02
CA VAL A 77 -8.55 -5.58 -16.33
C VAL A 77 -8.78 -4.08 -16.50
N GLY A 78 -8.22 -3.24 -15.62
CA GLY A 78 -8.30 -1.79 -15.75
C GLY A 78 -7.69 -1.29 -17.06
N MET A 79 -6.46 -1.71 -17.33
CA MET A 79 -5.73 -1.33 -18.55
C MET A 79 -6.45 -1.80 -19.82
N TYR A 80 -6.93 -3.04 -19.81
CA TYR A 80 -7.58 -3.66 -20.97
C TYR A 80 -8.98 -3.10 -21.24
N THR A 81 -9.73 -2.74 -20.19
CA THR A 81 -11.04 -2.08 -20.34
C THR A 81 -10.89 -0.74 -21.07
N VAL A 82 -9.89 0.05 -20.71
CA VAL A 82 -9.60 1.29 -21.44
C VAL A 82 -9.19 1.01 -22.87
N ALA A 83 -8.28 0.07 -23.10
CA ALA A 83 -7.81 -0.27 -24.45
C ALA A 83 -8.95 -0.73 -25.39
N MET A 84 -9.97 -1.37 -24.84
CA MET A 84 -11.16 -1.80 -25.61
C MET A 84 -12.12 -0.66 -25.91
N LEU A 85 -12.41 0.19 -24.92
CA LEU A 85 -13.53 1.13 -24.98
C LEU A 85 -13.14 2.53 -25.44
N ILE A 86 -11.85 2.86 -25.45
CA ILE A 86 -11.36 4.22 -25.74
C ILE A 86 -11.76 4.73 -27.13
N LYS A 87 -12.01 3.83 -28.09
CA LYS A 87 -12.48 4.17 -29.43
C LYS A 87 -13.98 4.45 -29.50
N VAL A 88 -14.74 4.02 -28.50
CA VAL A 88 -16.22 4.06 -28.50
C VAL A 88 -16.73 5.12 -27.51
N MET A 89 -15.98 5.36 -26.43
CA MET A 89 -16.41 6.23 -25.33
C MET A 89 -15.33 7.25 -24.97
N PRO A 90 -15.71 8.41 -24.41
CA PRO A 90 -14.74 9.36 -23.88
C PRO A 90 -13.96 8.74 -22.71
N LEU A 91 -12.71 9.15 -22.55
CA LEU A 91 -11.75 8.57 -21.61
C LEU A 91 -12.28 8.46 -20.16
N TYR A 92 -12.92 9.51 -19.64
CA TYR A 92 -13.47 9.48 -18.27
C TYR A 92 -14.61 8.45 -18.12
N ALA A 93 -15.41 8.23 -19.17
CA ALA A 93 -16.42 7.19 -19.15
C ALA A 93 -15.77 5.79 -19.13
N THR A 94 -14.64 5.60 -19.84
CA THR A 94 -13.91 4.31 -19.79
C THR A 94 -13.35 4.05 -18.39
N PHE A 95 -12.91 5.07 -17.65
CA PHE A 95 -12.48 4.91 -16.25
C PHE A 95 -13.64 4.49 -15.34
N ALA A 96 -14.84 5.07 -15.53
CA ALA A 96 -16.01 4.65 -14.77
C ALA A 96 -16.42 3.20 -15.07
N VAL A 97 -16.35 2.80 -16.34
CA VAL A 97 -16.61 1.38 -16.73
C VAL A 97 -15.53 0.46 -16.15
N ALA A 98 -14.25 0.84 -16.20
CA ALA A 98 -13.17 0.06 -15.62
C ALA A 98 -13.38 -0.15 -14.11
N LEU A 99 -13.80 0.90 -13.38
CA LEU A 99 -14.16 0.82 -11.97
C LEU A 99 -15.31 -0.19 -11.76
N ALA A 100 -16.38 -0.11 -12.54
CA ALA A 100 -17.52 -1.00 -12.41
C ALA A 100 -17.14 -2.47 -12.71
N VAL A 101 -16.37 -2.72 -13.77
CA VAL A 101 -15.89 -4.05 -14.15
C VAL A 101 -14.96 -4.61 -13.07
N GLY A 102 -14.00 -3.79 -12.57
CA GLY A 102 -13.10 -4.19 -11.48
C GLY A 102 -13.85 -4.52 -10.19
N ALA A 103 -14.85 -3.72 -9.82
CA ALA A 103 -15.68 -3.98 -8.64
C ALA A 103 -16.53 -5.24 -8.79
N ALA A 104 -17.13 -5.46 -9.96
CA ALA A 104 -17.90 -6.67 -10.26
C ALA A 104 -17.02 -7.92 -10.21
N LEU A 105 -15.85 -7.88 -10.85
CA LEU A 105 -14.88 -8.97 -10.79
C LEU A 105 -14.43 -9.24 -9.35
N ALA A 106 -14.13 -8.19 -8.58
CA ALA A 106 -13.72 -8.31 -7.19
C ALA A 106 -14.83 -8.91 -6.31
N LEU A 107 -16.09 -8.57 -6.56
CA LEU A 107 -17.23 -9.15 -5.86
C LEU A 107 -17.33 -10.66 -6.16
N VAL A 108 -17.30 -11.04 -7.44
CA VAL A 108 -17.38 -12.46 -7.84
C VAL A 108 -16.21 -13.25 -7.24
N VAL A 109 -14.99 -12.78 -7.45
CA VAL A 109 -13.77 -13.42 -6.92
C VAL A 109 -13.81 -13.46 -5.41
N GLY A 110 -14.13 -12.34 -4.75
CA GLY A 110 -14.17 -12.25 -3.29
C GLY A 110 -15.14 -13.22 -2.65
N VAL A 111 -16.37 -13.32 -3.18
CA VAL A 111 -17.39 -14.24 -2.64
C VAL A 111 -16.96 -15.70 -2.81
N LEU A 112 -16.32 -16.03 -3.93
CA LEU A 112 -15.89 -17.41 -4.21
C LEU A 112 -14.63 -17.81 -3.40
N THR A 113 -13.68 -16.90 -3.22
CA THR A 113 -12.32 -17.25 -2.78
C THR A 113 -12.00 -16.89 -1.34
N LEU A 114 -12.68 -15.91 -0.75
CA LEU A 114 -12.38 -15.50 0.62
C LEU A 114 -12.89 -16.49 1.69
N ARG A 115 -13.48 -17.59 1.27
CA ARG A 115 -13.74 -18.79 2.10
C ARG A 115 -12.49 -19.68 2.21
N ILE A 116 -11.52 -19.49 1.31
CA ILE A 116 -10.27 -20.23 1.29
C ILE A 116 -9.27 -19.44 2.16
N SER A 117 -8.51 -20.14 2.98
CA SER A 117 -7.54 -19.54 3.89
C SER A 117 -6.10 -19.94 3.57
N GLY A 118 -5.16 -19.14 4.05
CA GLY A 118 -3.72 -19.44 3.97
C GLY A 118 -3.17 -19.49 2.55
N MET A 119 -2.31 -20.47 2.29
CA MET A 119 -1.55 -20.58 1.04
C MET A 119 -2.41 -20.84 -0.19
N PHE A 120 -3.57 -21.48 -0.05
CA PHE A 120 -4.47 -21.74 -1.16
C PHE A 120 -5.03 -20.46 -1.77
N PHE A 121 -5.26 -19.41 -0.95
CA PHE A 121 -5.71 -18.11 -1.44
C PHE A 121 -4.63 -17.43 -2.31
N VAL A 122 -3.35 -17.57 -1.96
CA VAL A 122 -2.22 -17.04 -2.74
C VAL A 122 -2.15 -17.69 -4.11
N ILE A 123 -2.21 -19.04 -4.15
CA ILE A 123 -2.16 -19.83 -5.39
C ILE A 123 -3.36 -19.49 -6.29
N PHE A 124 -4.55 -19.39 -5.68
CA PHE A 124 -5.75 -19.00 -6.42
C PHE A 124 -5.64 -17.62 -7.04
N GLY A 125 -5.13 -16.63 -6.29
CA GLY A 125 -4.93 -15.25 -6.78
C GLY A 125 -3.98 -15.19 -7.98
N PHE A 126 -2.91 -15.98 -7.96
CA PHE A 126 -2.00 -16.12 -9.10
C PHE A 126 -2.69 -16.81 -10.29
N GLY A 127 -3.36 -17.95 -10.04
CA GLY A 127 -4.10 -18.68 -11.06
C GLY A 127 -5.22 -17.86 -11.71
N LEU A 128 -5.88 -17.00 -10.93
CA LEU A 128 -6.88 -16.05 -11.45
C LEU A 128 -6.26 -15.09 -12.47
N SER A 129 -5.09 -14.54 -12.18
CA SER A 129 -4.39 -13.62 -13.08
C SER A 129 -4.06 -14.30 -14.41
N GLU A 130 -3.55 -15.53 -14.36
CA GLU A 130 -3.24 -16.32 -15.55
C GLU A 130 -4.51 -16.72 -16.31
N MET A 131 -5.57 -17.12 -15.60
CA MET A 131 -6.85 -17.46 -16.22
C MET A 131 -7.45 -16.27 -17.00
N ILE A 132 -7.46 -15.07 -16.40
CA ILE A 132 -7.99 -13.87 -17.07
C ILE A 132 -7.10 -13.51 -18.26
N ARG A 133 -5.79 -13.64 -18.15
CA ARG A 133 -4.86 -13.43 -19.25
C ARG A 133 -5.17 -14.35 -20.43
N GLU A 134 -5.25 -15.66 -20.18
CA GLU A 134 -5.52 -16.65 -21.21
C GLU A 134 -6.92 -16.48 -21.84
N LEU A 135 -7.93 -16.18 -21.03
CA LEU A 135 -9.27 -15.87 -21.54
C LEU A 135 -9.25 -14.63 -22.46
N THR A 136 -8.46 -13.61 -22.11
CA THR A 136 -8.32 -12.42 -22.94
C THR A 136 -7.59 -12.72 -24.23
N VAL A 137 -6.51 -13.52 -24.21
CA VAL A 137 -5.78 -13.99 -25.39
C VAL A 137 -6.70 -14.79 -26.30
N TRP A 138 -7.41 -15.77 -25.73
CA TRP A 138 -8.35 -16.60 -26.49
C TRP A 138 -9.43 -15.76 -27.17
N TRP A 139 -10.00 -14.79 -26.43
CA TRP A 139 -11.04 -13.92 -26.97
C TRP A 139 -10.52 -13.05 -28.11
N GLU A 140 -9.33 -12.47 -28.00
CA GLU A 140 -8.73 -11.66 -29.06
C GLU A 140 -8.43 -12.46 -30.32
N ILE A 141 -7.80 -13.60 -30.17
CA ILE A 141 -7.49 -14.46 -31.33
C ILE A 141 -8.76 -14.90 -32.08
N ASN A 142 -9.81 -15.28 -31.34
CA ASN A 142 -11.02 -15.80 -31.97
C ASN A 142 -11.95 -14.71 -32.50
N GLN A 143 -11.99 -13.51 -31.89
CA GLN A 143 -12.94 -12.47 -32.30
C GLN A 143 -12.30 -11.37 -33.15
N THR A 144 -11.06 -11.01 -32.90
CA THR A 144 -10.40 -9.90 -33.59
C THR A 144 -9.29 -10.34 -34.53
N HIS A 145 -8.88 -11.62 -34.48
CA HIS A 145 -7.79 -12.22 -35.26
C HIS A 145 -6.44 -11.46 -35.11
N THR A 146 -6.33 -10.62 -34.10
CA THR A 146 -5.10 -9.84 -33.76
C THR A 146 -4.88 -9.92 -32.29
N MET A 147 -3.60 -9.93 -31.86
CA MET A 147 -3.23 -9.95 -30.47
C MET A 147 -2.77 -8.56 -30.03
N GLY A 148 -3.53 -7.94 -29.13
CA GLY A 148 -3.26 -6.62 -28.60
C GLY A 148 -4.02 -5.49 -29.29
N ARG A 149 -4.03 -4.33 -28.64
CA ARG A 149 -4.82 -3.16 -29.03
C ARG A 149 -3.99 -1.89 -29.02
N TYR A 150 -4.19 -1.07 -30.03
CA TYR A 150 -3.64 0.26 -30.09
C TYR A 150 -4.51 1.23 -29.31
N VAL A 151 -3.88 1.98 -28.42
CA VAL A 151 -4.50 3.05 -27.61
C VAL A 151 -4.06 4.38 -28.20
N TYR A 152 -4.90 4.97 -29.04
CA TYR A 152 -4.65 6.28 -29.64
C TYR A 152 -5.34 7.37 -28.81
N VAL A 153 -4.68 7.85 -27.80
CA VAL A 153 -5.13 8.99 -27.01
C VAL A 153 -3.96 9.89 -26.71
N THR A 154 -4.11 11.14 -27.06
CA THR A 154 -3.22 12.22 -26.62
C THR A 154 -3.57 12.58 -25.17
N PHE A 155 -3.07 11.78 -24.25
CA PHE A 155 -3.14 12.09 -22.82
C PHE A 155 -1.72 12.45 -22.40
N ASP A 156 -1.53 13.70 -22.00
CA ASP A 156 -0.22 14.20 -21.63
C ASP A 156 0.29 13.46 -20.38
N ALA A 157 1.60 13.20 -20.32
CA ALA A 157 2.24 12.55 -19.19
C ALA A 157 1.97 13.30 -17.88
N ALA A 158 1.90 14.62 -17.91
CA ALA A 158 1.54 15.43 -16.76
C ALA A 158 0.13 15.12 -16.25
N MET A 159 -0.85 14.98 -17.14
CA MET A 159 -2.22 14.61 -16.76
C MET A 159 -2.29 13.21 -16.14
N ILE A 160 -1.56 12.23 -16.69
CA ILE A 160 -1.50 10.87 -16.09
C ILE A 160 -0.94 10.95 -14.68
N TYR A 161 0.14 11.70 -14.50
CA TYR A 161 0.77 11.91 -13.21
C TYR A 161 -0.18 12.51 -12.17
N GLU A 162 -0.86 13.60 -12.53
CA GLU A 162 -1.81 14.29 -11.65
C GLU A 162 -2.96 13.39 -11.21
N HIS A 163 -3.55 12.62 -12.13
CA HIS A 163 -4.63 11.68 -11.80
C HIS A 163 -4.14 10.53 -10.91
N LEU A 164 -2.94 9.99 -11.16
CA LEU A 164 -2.34 8.98 -10.30
C LEU A 164 -2.01 9.55 -8.91
N LEU A 165 -1.51 10.78 -8.83
CA LEU A 165 -1.24 11.46 -7.57
C LEU A 165 -2.55 11.69 -6.78
N ALA A 166 -3.61 12.14 -7.46
CA ALA A 166 -4.94 12.27 -6.85
C ALA A 166 -5.45 10.91 -6.33
N LEU A 167 -5.29 9.84 -7.11
CA LEU A 167 -5.66 8.49 -6.70
C LEU A 167 -4.83 8.01 -5.49
N ALA A 168 -3.53 8.33 -5.44
CA ALA A 168 -2.66 8.05 -4.30
C ALA A 168 -3.16 8.77 -3.03
N VAL A 169 -3.49 10.04 -3.12
CA VAL A 169 -4.06 10.81 -1.99
C VAL A 169 -5.38 10.19 -1.51
N ILE A 170 -6.25 9.80 -2.44
CA ILE A 170 -7.55 9.17 -2.11
C ILE A 170 -7.34 7.83 -1.41
N VAL A 171 -6.45 6.96 -1.91
CA VAL A 171 -6.21 5.64 -1.28
C VAL A 171 -5.61 5.78 0.12
N PHE A 172 -4.70 6.75 0.33
CA PHE A 172 -4.19 7.06 1.66
C PHE A 172 -5.27 7.60 2.60
N PHE A 173 -6.14 8.49 2.10
CA PHE A 173 -7.24 9.03 2.88
C PHE A 173 -8.23 7.94 3.30
N ILE A 174 -8.60 7.04 2.38
CA ILE A 174 -9.46 5.90 2.69
C ILE A 174 -8.79 4.94 3.68
N GLY A 175 -7.49 4.67 3.51
CA GLY A 175 -6.72 3.87 4.46
C GLY A 175 -6.66 4.48 5.86
N TRP A 176 -6.52 5.80 5.95
CA TRP A 176 -6.55 6.52 7.21
C TRP A 176 -7.95 6.48 7.87
N LEU A 177 -9.02 6.68 7.07
CA LEU A 177 -10.39 6.59 7.54
C LEU A 177 -10.72 5.18 8.03
N LEU A 178 -10.30 4.16 7.27
CA LEU A 178 -10.47 2.75 7.61
C LEU A 178 -9.84 2.43 8.97
N ARG A 179 -8.60 2.82 9.19
CA ARG A 179 -7.87 2.58 10.45
C ARG A 179 -8.49 3.28 11.66
N ARG A 180 -9.29 4.31 11.45
CA ARG A 180 -10.01 5.04 12.53
C ARG A 180 -11.44 4.54 12.74
N SER A 181 -11.95 3.73 11.82
CA SER A 181 -13.32 3.23 11.87
C SER A 181 -13.44 1.94 12.71
N ARG A 182 -14.66 1.67 13.19
CA ARG A 182 -14.99 0.38 13.83
C ARG A 182 -14.80 -0.79 12.88
N PHE A 183 -15.05 -0.55 11.59
CA PHE A 183 -14.87 -1.56 10.55
C PHE A 183 -13.38 -1.95 10.40
N GLY A 184 -12.47 -0.96 10.39
CA GLY A 184 -11.03 -1.24 10.33
C GLY A 184 -10.49 -1.98 11.54
N LEU A 185 -11.01 -1.68 12.74
CA LEU A 185 -10.71 -2.46 13.95
C LEU A 185 -11.17 -3.91 13.80
N GLY A 186 -12.38 -4.13 13.27
CA GLY A 186 -12.88 -5.46 12.97
C GLY A 186 -11.99 -6.23 12.01
N LEU A 187 -11.46 -5.57 10.96
CA LEU A 187 -10.53 -6.18 10.02
C LEU A 187 -9.20 -6.60 10.68
N LEU A 188 -8.66 -5.78 11.58
CA LEU A 188 -7.45 -6.13 12.31
C LEU A 188 -7.65 -7.35 13.22
N LEU A 189 -8.81 -7.45 13.89
CA LEU A 189 -9.17 -8.63 14.67
C LEU A 189 -9.28 -9.88 13.80
N ILE A 190 -9.88 -9.77 12.60
CA ILE A 190 -9.94 -10.86 11.63
C ILE A 190 -8.55 -11.33 11.24
N GLY A 191 -7.61 -10.40 11.05
CA GLY A 191 -6.23 -10.73 10.72
C GLY A 191 -5.46 -11.43 11.83
N GLU A 192 -5.81 -11.18 13.11
CA GLU A 192 -5.20 -11.87 14.26
C GLU A 192 -5.80 -13.27 14.45
N ASP A 193 -7.13 -13.37 14.58
CA ASP A 193 -7.85 -14.63 14.73
C ASP A 193 -9.30 -14.49 14.23
N GLU A 194 -9.64 -15.23 13.17
CA GLU A 194 -10.99 -15.22 12.58
C GLU A 194 -12.05 -15.81 13.52
N ALA A 195 -11.70 -16.81 14.32
CA ALA A 195 -12.66 -17.45 15.23
C ALA A 195 -13.02 -16.50 16.38
N VAL A 196 -12.04 -15.79 16.91
CA VAL A 196 -12.24 -14.74 17.92
C VAL A 196 -13.09 -13.60 17.37
N ALA A 197 -12.80 -13.15 16.13
CA ALA A 197 -13.58 -12.10 15.49
C ALA A 197 -15.06 -12.49 15.31
N GLN A 198 -15.35 -13.75 14.95
CA GLN A 198 -16.71 -14.27 14.85
C GLN A 198 -17.42 -14.30 16.20
N GLN A 199 -16.73 -14.70 17.28
CA GLN A 199 -17.30 -14.74 18.64
C GLN A 199 -17.71 -13.35 19.15
N VAL A 200 -17.00 -12.30 18.72
CA VAL A 200 -17.34 -10.89 19.03
C VAL A 200 -18.47 -10.36 18.14
N GLY A 201 -19.00 -11.18 17.20
CA GLY A 201 -20.12 -10.82 16.33
C GLY A 201 -19.74 -10.14 15.02
N ILE A 202 -18.47 -10.21 14.61
CA ILE A 202 -18.03 -9.65 13.32
C ILE A 202 -18.39 -10.61 12.18
N ASN A 203 -19.07 -10.09 11.16
CA ASN A 203 -19.32 -10.85 9.93
C ASN A 203 -18.05 -10.89 9.07
N VAL A 204 -17.23 -11.94 9.30
CA VAL A 204 -15.91 -12.11 8.66
C VAL A 204 -16.00 -12.15 7.12
N PRO A 205 -16.89 -12.94 6.48
CA PRO A 205 -17.01 -12.97 5.03
C PRO A 205 -17.33 -11.59 4.43
N PHE A 206 -18.32 -10.90 4.99
CA PHE A 206 -18.70 -9.58 4.52
C PHE A 206 -17.55 -8.56 4.64
N ALA A 207 -16.86 -8.56 5.77
CA ALA A 207 -15.75 -7.64 6.01
C ALA A 207 -14.58 -7.88 5.03
N LYS A 208 -14.21 -9.14 4.80
CA LYS A 208 -13.16 -9.51 3.85
C LYS A 208 -13.52 -9.14 2.41
N VAL A 209 -14.75 -9.45 1.96
CA VAL A 209 -15.22 -9.12 0.60
C VAL A 209 -15.21 -7.61 0.40
N THR A 210 -15.71 -6.85 1.37
CA THR A 210 -15.78 -5.38 1.26
C THR A 210 -14.40 -4.75 1.10
N ILE A 211 -13.43 -5.13 1.95
CA ILE A 211 -12.08 -4.55 1.85
C ILE A 211 -11.34 -5.04 0.59
N PHE A 212 -11.62 -6.27 0.12
CA PHE A 212 -11.09 -6.78 -1.13
C PHE A 212 -11.57 -5.98 -2.33
N ILE A 213 -12.89 -5.67 -2.39
CA ILE A 213 -13.47 -4.81 -3.44
C ILE A 213 -12.82 -3.42 -3.43
N VAL A 214 -12.70 -2.80 -2.25
CA VAL A 214 -12.07 -1.49 -2.12
C VAL A 214 -10.64 -1.51 -2.65
N SER A 215 -9.84 -2.50 -2.26
CA SER A 215 -8.47 -2.67 -2.76
C SER A 215 -8.43 -2.87 -4.28
N ALA A 216 -9.25 -3.77 -4.80
CA ALA A 216 -9.32 -4.11 -6.22
C ALA A 216 -9.71 -2.92 -7.10
N VAL A 217 -10.65 -2.09 -6.65
CA VAL A 217 -11.08 -0.87 -7.36
C VAL A 217 -9.91 0.09 -7.56
N PHE A 218 -9.09 0.35 -6.53
CA PHE A 218 -7.92 1.21 -6.65
C PHE A 218 -6.85 0.62 -7.59
N ILE A 219 -6.63 -0.69 -7.51
CA ILE A 219 -5.71 -1.39 -8.40
C ILE A 219 -6.19 -1.31 -9.85
N THR A 220 -7.49 -1.53 -10.09
CA THR A 220 -8.09 -1.44 -11.42
C THR A 220 -8.01 -0.03 -12.00
N LEU A 221 -8.32 1.00 -11.18
CA LEU A 221 -8.21 2.39 -11.61
C LEU A 221 -6.77 2.79 -11.94
N SER A 222 -5.77 2.31 -11.19
CA SER A 222 -4.38 2.59 -11.53
C SER A 222 -3.97 1.96 -12.85
N GLY A 223 -4.43 0.74 -13.17
CA GLY A 223 -4.27 0.13 -14.48
C GLY A 223 -4.94 0.93 -15.60
N ALA A 224 -6.17 1.37 -15.37
CA ALA A 224 -6.92 2.20 -16.30
C ALA A 224 -6.20 3.54 -16.59
N LEU A 225 -5.67 4.21 -15.56
CA LEU A 225 -4.92 5.46 -15.71
C LEU A 225 -3.58 5.27 -16.42
N MET A 226 -2.97 4.10 -16.29
CA MET A 226 -1.72 3.78 -16.98
C MET A 226 -1.91 3.41 -18.45
N ALA A 227 -3.10 2.98 -18.86
CA ALA A 227 -3.36 2.53 -20.23
C ALA A 227 -3.02 3.58 -21.32
N PRO A 228 -3.39 4.87 -21.19
CA PRO A 228 -3.09 5.88 -22.21
C PRO A 228 -1.58 6.13 -22.44
N ARG A 229 -0.73 5.73 -21.48
CA ARG A 229 0.72 5.88 -21.60
C ARG A 229 1.32 4.93 -22.64
N PHE A 230 0.67 3.80 -22.90
CA PHE A 230 1.15 2.77 -23.81
C PHE A 230 0.41 2.86 -25.11
N GLY A 231 1.12 3.10 -26.21
CA GLY A 231 0.55 3.14 -27.56
C GLY A 231 0.00 1.81 -28.02
N PHE A 232 0.51 0.69 -27.46
CA PHE A 232 0.08 -0.68 -27.76
C PHE A 232 0.05 -1.52 -26.49
N ILE A 233 -1.06 -2.18 -26.23
CA ILE A 233 -1.28 -3.02 -25.04
C ILE A 233 -1.66 -4.42 -25.53
N ASN A 234 -0.88 -5.42 -25.12
CA ASN A 234 -1.21 -6.82 -25.33
C ASN A 234 -1.53 -7.52 -23.99
N PRO A 235 -2.25 -8.67 -24.00
CA PRO A 235 -2.63 -9.37 -22.79
C PRO A 235 -1.43 -9.77 -21.90
N ASN A 236 -0.33 -10.23 -22.51
CA ASN A 236 0.85 -10.67 -21.75
C ASN A 236 1.51 -9.51 -21.00
N PHE A 237 1.43 -8.31 -21.55
CA PHE A 237 1.92 -7.11 -20.89
C PHE A 237 0.97 -6.63 -19.78
N ALA A 238 -0.33 -6.53 -20.11
CA ALA A 238 -1.34 -5.99 -19.20
C ALA A 238 -1.53 -6.85 -17.93
N PHE A 239 -1.49 -8.17 -18.07
CA PHE A 239 -1.68 -9.14 -16.98
C PHE A 239 -0.37 -9.75 -16.49
N ASN A 240 0.75 -9.03 -16.61
CA ASN A 240 2.08 -9.54 -16.22
C ASN A 240 2.12 -9.87 -14.72
N PRO A 241 2.35 -11.13 -14.33
CA PRO A 241 2.39 -11.53 -12.93
C PRO A 241 3.49 -10.84 -12.10
N LEU A 242 4.58 -10.40 -12.75
CA LEU A 242 5.67 -9.67 -12.09
C LEU A 242 5.17 -8.43 -11.36
N VAL A 243 4.11 -7.77 -11.85
CA VAL A 243 3.49 -6.62 -11.17
C VAL A 243 3.00 -7.02 -9.78
N SER A 244 2.33 -8.18 -9.65
CA SER A 244 1.88 -8.68 -8.34
C SER A 244 3.04 -8.96 -7.40
N PHE A 245 4.11 -9.60 -7.88
CA PHE A 245 5.29 -9.91 -7.06
C PHE A 245 6.00 -8.64 -6.59
N VAL A 246 6.22 -7.67 -7.49
CA VAL A 246 6.87 -6.40 -7.15
C VAL A 246 6.08 -5.65 -6.07
N VAL A 247 4.76 -5.58 -6.19
CA VAL A 247 3.88 -4.93 -5.20
C VAL A 247 3.97 -5.61 -3.84
N VAL A 248 3.98 -6.94 -3.81
CA VAL A 248 4.13 -7.72 -2.57
C VAL A 248 5.49 -7.45 -1.92
N ILE A 249 6.57 -7.47 -2.71
CA ILE A 249 7.93 -7.20 -2.21
C ILE A 249 8.02 -5.79 -1.63
N MET A 250 7.48 -4.78 -2.34
CA MET A 250 7.43 -3.39 -1.89
C MET A 250 6.67 -3.25 -0.56
N ALA A 251 5.53 -3.95 -0.44
CA ALA A 251 4.71 -3.92 0.77
C ALA A 251 5.43 -4.56 1.97
N PHE A 252 6.06 -5.72 1.76
CA PHE A 252 6.81 -6.40 2.82
C PHE A 252 8.06 -5.62 3.22
N LEU A 253 8.83 -5.09 2.24
CA LEU A 253 9.99 -4.26 2.54
C LEU A 253 9.59 -3.03 3.37
N GLY A 254 8.49 -2.38 3.02
CA GLY A 254 8.01 -1.21 3.75
C GLY A 254 7.47 -1.52 5.14
N GLY A 255 6.85 -2.71 5.30
CA GLY A 255 6.17 -3.15 6.53
C GLY A 255 4.68 -2.80 6.54
N LEU A 256 3.86 -3.82 6.84
CA LEU A 256 2.38 -3.75 6.74
C LEU A 256 1.70 -3.16 7.97
N GLN A 257 2.42 -3.01 9.08
CA GLN A 257 1.85 -2.58 10.35
C GLN A 257 1.36 -1.13 10.31
N ARG A 258 2.00 -0.28 9.50
CA ARG A 258 1.68 1.15 9.36
C ARG A 258 1.15 1.48 7.97
N LEU A 259 0.21 2.43 7.88
CA LEU A 259 -0.35 2.87 6.60
C LEU A 259 0.70 3.47 5.65
N TRP A 260 1.70 4.15 6.20
CA TRP A 260 2.79 4.76 5.44
C TRP A 260 3.98 3.79 5.21
N GLY A 261 3.95 2.61 5.87
CA GLY A 261 4.98 1.58 5.70
C GLY A 261 5.24 1.23 4.24
N PRO A 262 4.22 0.85 3.46
CA PRO A 262 4.37 0.53 2.04
C PRO A 262 5.11 1.60 1.24
N LEU A 263 4.93 2.87 1.55
CA LEU A 263 5.64 3.98 0.89
C LEU A 263 7.16 3.87 1.04
N LEU A 264 7.65 3.48 2.23
CA LEU A 264 9.08 3.27 2.47
C LEU A 264 9.65 2.09 1.68
N GLY A 265 8.83 1.13 1.30
CA GLY A 265 9.25 0.01 0.47
C GLY A 265 9.23 0.35 -1.02
N VAL A 266 8.27 1.17 -1.46
CA VAL A 266 8.14 1.56 -2.86
C VAL A 266 9.34 2.37 -3.33
N ILE A 267 9.76 3.39 -2.58
CA ILE A 267 10.83 4.30 -3.00
C ILE A 267 12.14 3.54 -3.35
N PRO A 268 12.77 2.78 -2.43
CA PRO A 268 14.01 2.10 -2.73
C PRO A 268 13.86 1.01 -3.79
N LEU A 269 12.73 0.28 -3.79
CA LEU A 269 12.54 -0.79 -4.77
C LEU A 269 12.21 -0.25 -6.17
N THR A 270 11.54 0.89 -6.31
CA THR A 270 11.34 1.51 -7.62
C THR A 270 12.67 1.97 -8.20
N ILE A 271 13.54 2.61 -7.41
CA ILE A 271 14.88 3.01 -7.84
C ILE A 271 15.70 1.78 -8.24
N LEU A 272 15.71 0.76 -7.40
CA LEU A 272 16.43 -0.49 -7.69
C LEU A 272 15.90 -1.17 -8.96
N SER A 273 14.59 -1.23 -9.12
CA SER A 273 13.96 -1.84 -10.30
C SER A 273 14.30 -1.09 -11.58
N GLU A 274 14.35 0.24 -11.54
CA GLU A 274 14.74 1.09 -12.68
C GLU A 274 16.19 0.79 -13.09
N VAL A 275 17.11 0.78 -12.12
CA VAL A 275 18.52 0.46 -12.38
C VAL A 275 18.67 -0.96 -12.93
N LEU A 276 18.00 -1.94 -12.33
CA LEU A 276 18.10 -3.32 -12.77
C LEU A 276 17.49 -3.54 -14.17
N GLN A 277 16.40 -2.88 -14.51
CA GLN A 277 15.79 -2.98 -15.83
C GLN A 277 16.63 -2.29 -16.92
N THR A 278 17.33 -1.21 -16.56
CA THR A 278 18.16 -0.46 -17.50
C THR A 278 19.50 -1.15 -17.74
N GLU A 279 20.19 -1.58 -16.68
CA GLU A 279 21.53 -2.14 -16.78
C GLU A 279 21.54 -3.67 -17.02
N PHE A 280 20.55 -4.39 -16.47
CA PHE A 280 20.50 -5.85 -16.48
C PHE A 280 19.12 -6.41 -16.86
N PRO A 281 18.54 -6.06 -18.04
CA PRO A 281 17.16 -6.42 -18.41
C PRO A 281 16.90 -7.94 -18.41
N PHE A 282 17.88 -8.75 -18.86
CA PHE A 282 17.73 -10.21 -18.92
C PHE A 282 17.79 -10.89 -17.54
N TRP A 283 18.43 -10.25 -16.57
CA TRP A 283 18.63 -10.80 -15.22
C TRP A 283 17.66 -10.21 -14.21
N PHE A 284 16.83 -9.25 -14.61
CA PHE A 284 15.90 -8.51 -13.75
C PHE A 284 15.08 -9.43 -12.84
N SER A 285 14.44 -10.46 -13.40
CA SER A 285 13.58 -11.39 -12.64
C SER A 285 14.38 -12.22 -11.61
N ILE A 286 15.62 -12.57 -11.93
CA ILE A 286 16.49 -13.32 -11.02
C ILE A 286 16.92 -12.43 -9.85
N PHE A 287 17.38 -11.22 -10.13
CA PHE A 287 17.75 -10.27 -9.09
C PHE A 287 16.56 -9.90 -8.21
N LEU A 288 15.38 -9.69 -8.81
CA LEU A 288 14.15 -9.42 -8.06
C LEU A 288 13.80 -10.57 -7.10
N GLY A 289 13.91 -11.82 -7.56
CA GLY A 289 13.71 -13.01 -6.72
C GLY A 289 14.72 -13.11 -5.58
N ALA A 290 16.00 -12.82 -5.86
CA ALA A 290 17.03 -12.80 -4.84
C ALA A 290 16.79 -11.72 -3.78
N VAL A 291 16.44 -10.51 -4.21
CA VAL A 291 16.05 -9.41 -3.31
C VAL A 291 14.84 -9.79 -2.45
N PHE A 292 13.85 -10.47 -3.03
CA PHE A 292 12.70 -10.97 -2.26
C PHE A 292 13.12 -11.94 -1.15
N MET A 293 13.98 -12.92 -1.47
CA MET A 293 14.49 -13.86 -0.46
C MET A 293 15.22 -13.15 0.67
N VAL A 294 16.08 -12.17 0.33
CA VAL A 294 16.81 -11.37 1.32
C VAL A 294 15.84 -10.58 2.22
N ILE A 295 14.82 -9.93 1.63
CA ILE A 295 13.83 -9.16 2.38
C ILE A 295 13.05 -10.06 3.34
N VAL A 296 12.53 -11.17 2.86
CA VAL A 296 11.72 -12.09 3.69
C VAL A 296 12.54 -12.69 4.82
N TYR A 297 13.82 -13.02 4.57
CA TYR A 297 14.69 -13.64 5.57
C TYR A 297 15.21 -12.63 6.61
N PHE A 298 15.68 -11.46 6.17
CA PHE A 298 16.34 -10.47 7.05
C PHE A 298 15.41 -9.39 7.60
N LEU A 299 14.30 -9.09 6.91
CA LEU A 299 13.37 -8.02 7.28
C LEU A 299 11.93 -8.52 7.50
N PRO A 300 11.68 -9.47 8.40
CA PRO A 300 10.31 -10.02 8.58
C PRO A 300 9.29 -8.98 9.06
N ARG A 301 9.76 -7.86 9.67
CA ARG A 301 8.92 -6.72 10.09
C ARG A 301 9.01 -5.51 9.16
N GLY A 302 9.77 -5.64 8.05
CA GLY A 302 10.03 -4.55 7.13
C GLY A 302 10.91 -3.42 7.70
N VAL A 303 11.17 -2.41 6.88
CA VAL A 303 11.97 -1.22 7.27
C VAL A 303 11.32 -0.46 8.44
N THR A 304 9.98 -0.43 8.50
CA THR A 304 9.26 0.20 9.63
C THR A 304 9.59 -0.44 10.97
N GLY A 305 9.75 -1.77 11.03
CA GLY A 305 10.17 -2.48 12.24
C GLY A 305 11.58 -2.10 12.67
N LEU A 306 12.52 -2.03 11.71
CA LEU A 306 13.90 -1.60 12.02
C LEU A 306 13.97 -0.16 12.54
N LEU A 307 13.17 0.75 11.98
CA LEU A 307 13.09 2.13 12.46
C LEU A 307 12.52 2.21 13.88
N GLU A 308 11.54 1.37 14.23
CA GLU A 308 10.99 1.29 15.58
C GLU A 308 12.00 0.70 16.58
N ASP A 309 12.64 -0.39 16.20
CA ASP A 309 13.65 -1.04 17.06
C ASP A 309 14.87 -0.13 17.28
N GLY A 310 15.33 0.56 16.22
CA GLY A 310 16.38 1.57 16.31
C GLY A 310 15.98 2.76 17.19
N TRP A 311 14.74 3.23 17.04
CA TRP A 311 14.21 4.32 17.86
C TRP A 311 14.04 3.94 19.31
N THR A 312 13.54 2.73 19.60
CA THR A 312 13.41 2.22 20.97
C THR A 312 14.76 1.95 21.61
N ALA A 313 15.76 1.52 20.83
CA ALA A 313 17.13 1.36 21.31
C ALA A 313 17.77 2.71 21.70
N LEU A 314 17.56 3.75 20.87
CA LEU A 314 18.03 5.12 21.16
C LEU A 314 17.26 5.80 22.30
N SER A 315 16.01 5.42 22.55
CA SER A 315 15.18 5.99 23.61
C SER A 315 15.23 5.20 24.93
N ARG A 316 15.89 4.04 24.95
CA ARG A 316 16.14 3.33 26.21
C ARG A 316 17.08 4.17 27.07
N PRO A 317 16.70 4.51 28.32
CA PRO A 317 17.66 5.13 29.24
C PRO A 317 18.82 4.14 29.40
N LEU A 318 20.04 4.64 29.24
CA LEU A 318 21.26 3.85 29.50
C LEU A 318 21.16 3.26 30.92
N GLU A 319 21.07 1.94 31.02
CA GLU A 319 21.05 1.28 32.32
C GLU A 319 22.32 1.67 33.12
N LEU A 320 22.12 2.09 34.33
CA LEU A 320 23.22 2.42 35.24
C LEU A 320 24.10 1.18 35.42
N PRO A 321 25.41 1.25 35.17
CA PRO A 321 26.31 0.15 35.47
C PRO A 321 26.16 -0.22 36.94
N ARG A 322 25.97 -1.51 37.23
CA ARG A 322 25.92 -2.02 38.62
C ARG A 322 27.25 -1.71 39.32
N GLY A 323 27.26 -0.72 40.24
CA GLY A 323 28.47 -0.32 40.99
C GLY A 323 28.70 1.17 41.11
N LEU A 324 27.94 2.03 40.45
CA LEU A 324 28.05 3.48 40.61
C LEU A 324 27.35 3.94 41.91
N THR A 325 28.12 4.54 42.80
CA THR A 325 27.64 5.10 44.07
C THR A 325 27.87 6.61 44.11
N GLY A 326 27.00 7.35 44.82
CA GLY A 326 27.20 8.76 45.15
C GLY A 326 27.07 9.73 43.97
N PRO A 327 27.91 10.77 43.87
CA PRO A 327 27.79 11.90 42.95
C PRO A 327 27.88 11.49 41.45
N LEU A 328 28.54 10.37 41.15
CA LEU A 328 28.63 9.83 39.80
C LEU A 328 27.28 9.35 39.27
N ARG A 329 26.39 8.92 40.17
CA ARG A 329 25.01 8.52 39.79
C ARG A 329 24.19 9.74 39.34
N GLU A 330 24.37 10.90 39.94
CA GLU A 330 23.67 12.12 39.52
C GLU A 330 24.16 12.67 38.17
N VAL A 331 25.48 12.63 37.97
CA VAL A 331 26.09 13.02 36.68
C VAL A 331 25.64 12.08 35.57
N TRP A 332 25.63 10.77 35.82
CA TRP A 332 25.13 9.77 34.87
C TRP A 332 23.63 9.94 34.59
N ALA A 333 22.81 10.21 35.62
CA ALA A 333 21.39 10.49 35.47
C ALA A 333 21.09 11.77 34.65
N ARG A 334 22.01 12.77 34.66
CA ARG A 334 21.92 13.96 33.79
C ARG A 334 22.35 13.68 32.39
N LEU A 335 23.39 12.87 32.19
CA LEU A 335 23.90 12.50 30.85
C LEU A 335 23.01 11.46 30.14
N SER A 336 22.38 10.57 30.89
CA SER A 336 21.48 9.54 30.40
C SER A 336 20.01 9.95 30.24
N ARG A 337 19.70 11.26 30.40
CA ARG A 337 18.37 11.77 30.06
C ARG A 337 18.11 11.49 28.59
N PRO A 338 17.08 10.69 28.24
CA PRO A 338 16.77 10.45 26.86
C PRO A 338 16.57 11.79 26.18
N ILE A 339 17.25 11.99 25.04
CA ILE A 339 16.97 13.12 24.17
C ILE A 339 15.51 12.97 23.78
N MET A 340 14.64 13.76 24.43
CA MET A 340 13.22 13.80 24.08
C MET A 340 13.10 14.46 22.71
N LEU A 341 13.38 13.69 21.66
CA LEU A 341 12.93 14.03 20.34
C LEU A 341 11.40 14.03 20.36
N PRO A 342 10.74 14.99 19.72
CA PRO A 342 9.29 15.09 19.77
C PRO A 342 8.68 13.77 19.27
N ARG A 343 7.90 13.12 20.11
CA ARG A 343 7.15 11.91 19.76
C ARG A 343 6.39 12.20 18.47
N GLY A 344 6.78 11.55 17.41
CA GLY A 344 6.12 11.66 16.11
C GLY A 344 4.64 11.26 16.20
N ILE A 345 3.91 11.48 15.13
CA ILE A 345 2.45 11.21 14.99
C ILE A 345 2.03 9.83 15.54
N ALA A 346 2.94 8.85 15.55
CA ALA A 346 2.74 7.51 16.11
C ALA A 346 2.52 7.48 17.63
N GLY A 347 3.27 8.25 18.41
CA GLY A 347 3.10 8.28 19.87
C GLY A 347 1.80 8.94 20.32
N VAL A 348 1.23 9.83 19.51
CA VAL A 348 -0.06 10.47 19.79
C VAL A 348 -1.22 9.48 19.59
N ILE A 349 -1.04 8.51 18.70
CA ILE A 349 -2.04 7.47 18.42
C ILE A 349 -2.04 6.42 19.55
N GLU A 350 -0.88 5.99 20.02
CA GLU A 350 -0.75 5.04 21.15
C GLU A 350 -1.34 5.57 22.47
N ASP A 351 -1.08 6.85 22.80
CA ASP A 351 -1.65 7.47 24.01
C ASP A 351 -3.18 7.59 23.98
N ARG A 352 -3.79 7.66 22.80
CA ARG A 352 -5.26 7.65 22.70
C ARG A 352 -5.84 6.26 22.91
N TRP A 353 -5.15 5.21 22.48
CA TRP A 353 -5.63 3.83 22.64
C TRP A 353 -5.50 3.33 24.07
N ALA A 354 -4.44 3.70 24.77
CA ALA A 354 -4.26 3.39 26.20
C ALA A 354 -5.34 3.99 27.11
N LYS A 355 -6.06 5.03 26.65
CA LYS A 355 -7.16 5.66 27.41
C LYS A 355 -8.55 5.12 27.09
N ILE A 356 -8.71 4.37 26.01
CA ILE A 356 -10.02 3.84 25.54
C ILE A 356 -10.24 2.40 26.05
N LEU A 357 -9.15 1.66 26.26
CA LEU A 357 -9.24 0.31 26.85
C LEU A 357 -9.16 0.39 28.38
N PRO A 358 -10.18 -0.07 29.13
CA PRO A 358 -10.09 -0.21 30.58
C PRO A 358 -8.97 -1.20 30.91
N ARG A 359 -8.06 -0.83 31.79
CA ARG A 359 -7.03 -1.73 32.33
C ARG A 359 -7.72 -2.94 32.92
N PRO A 360 -7.29 -4.19 32.59
CA PRO A 360 -7.79 -5.35 33.29
C PRO A 360 -7.52 -5.17 34.79
N SER A 361 -8.57 -5.24 35.60
CA SER A 361 -8.45 -5.21 37.04
C SER A 361 -7.65 -6.44 37.49
N GLU A 362 -6.48 -6.24 38.07
CA GLU A 362 -5.82 -7.23 38.92
C GLU A 362 -6.82 -7.66 40.01
N LYS A 363 -7.42 -8.81 39.82
CA LYS A 363 -8.04 -9.55 40.93
C LYS A 363 -7.03 -10.54 41.47
N ARG A 364 -6.78 -10.37 42.77
CA ARG A 364 -6.06 -11.29 43.63
C ARG A 364 -6.60 -12.70 43.54
#